data_fe3bc450bc597f9ed5c2e42b6bfa261e
#
_entry.id   fe3bc450bc597f9ed5c2e42b6bfa261e
#
_cell.length_a   1.000
_cell.length_b   1.000
_cell.length_c   1.000
_cell.angle_alpha   90.00
_cell.angle_beta   90.00
_cell.angle_gamma   90.00
#
_symmetry.space_group_name_H-M   'P 1'
#
loop_
_entity.id
_entity.type
_entity.pdbx_description
1 polymer ?
#
loop_
_entity_poly.entity_id
_entity_poly.type
_entity_poly.pdbx_seq_one_letter_code
_entity_poly.pdbx_strand_id
1 'polypeptide(L)'
;MIFFLPLHKFFTMARHYNNKYKKKNQEINFIVREECELMEFLMKAMDGISRTKVKKLLTYDSVYVNDRVVSQHDFQLKPNMRVSIKKSSEGNRFKNFWIKIVFEDNDIIIVDKKPGILSSSTSPKDESVKSILNYYFDNTHQHANAHTVHRLDKFTSGLLIFAKSKKVALKFEEDWK
;
A
#
# COMPACT_ATOMS: atom_id res chain seq x y z
N MET A 1 -0.25 -24.77 -19.66
CA MET A 1 -1.43 -25.24 -18.90
C MET A 1 -1.78 -24.12 -17.96
N ILE A 2 -2.88 -23.40 -18.23
CA ILE A 2 -3.31 -22.24 -17.45
C ILE A 2 -4.14 -22.82 -16.31
N PHE A 3 -3.60 -22.82 -15.08
CA PHE A 3 -4.35 -23.20 -13.89
C PHE A 3 -5.30 -22.05 -13.51
N PHE A 4 -6.56 -22.23 -13.87
CA PHE A 4 -7.65 -21.40 -13.40
C PHE A 4 -7.98 -21.83 -11.95
N LEU A 5 -7.54 -21.06 -10.97
CA LEU A 5 -8.03 -21.26 -9.60
C LEU A 5 -9.52 -20.88 -9.54
N PRO A 6 -10.38 -21.72 -8.96
CA PRO A 6 -11.78 -21.35 -8.77
C PRO A 6 -11.88 -20.11 -7.88
N LEU A 7 -12.56 -19.10 -8.36
CA LEU A 7 -12.73 -17.78 -7.72
C LEU A 7 -13.18 -17.88 -6.25
N HIS A 8 -13.90 -18.96 -5.87
CA HIS A 8 -14.39 -19.18 -4.51
C HIS A 8 -13.25 -19.51 -3.51
N LYS A 9 -12.21 -20.24 -3.92
CA LYS A 9 -11.03 -20.49 -3.06
C LYS A 9 -10.25 -19.21 -2.81
N PHE A 10 -10.18 -18.35 -3.82
CA PHE A 10 -9.58 -17.03 -3.71
C PHE A 10 -10.30 -16.15 -2.69
N PHE A 11 -11.64 -16.11 -2.75
CA PHE A 11 -12.48 -15.37 -1.80
C PHE A 11 -12.41 -15.94 -0.39
N THR A 12 -12.29 -17.26 -0.24
CA THR A 12 -12.22 -17.92 1.08
C THR A 12 -10.87 -17.64 1.75
N MET A 13 -9.77 -17.68 0.99
CA MET A 13 -8.44 -17.32 1.49
C MET A 13 -8.36 -15.83 1.87
N ALA A 14 -8.85 -14.94 1.03
CA ALA A 14 -8.91 -13.52 1.32
C ALA A 14 -9.80 -13.22 2.55
N ARG A 15 -10.90 -13.97 2.76
CA ARG A 15 -11.76 -13.86 3.94
C ARG A 15 -11.08 -14.37 5.22
N HIS A 16 -10.36 -15.48 5.14
CA HIS A 16 -9.67 -16.06 6.30
C HIS A 16 -8.52 -15.15 6.75
N TYR A 17 -7.77 -14.59 5.78
CA TYR A 17 -6.72 -13.61 6.04
C TYR A 17 -7.29 -12.30 6.62
N ASN A 18 -8.38 -11.78 6.07
CA ASN A 18 -9.00 -10.54 6.54
C ASN A 18 -9.54 -10.61 7.98
N ASN A 19 -10.00 -11.78 8.44
CA ASN A 19 -10.50 -11.94 9.82
C ASN A 19 -9.39 -11.98 10.88
N LYS A 20 -8.18 -12.43 10.53
CA LYS A 20 -7.05 -12.50 11.46
C LYS A 20 -6.36 -11.13 11.65
N TYR A 21 -6.53 -10.20 10.72
CA TYR A 21 -5.83 -8.91 10.66
C TYR A 21 -6.75 -7.69 10.64
N LYS A 22 -8.01 -7.80 11.06
CA LYS A 22 -8.83 -6.64 11.44
C LYS A 22 -8.21 -5.95 12.66
N LYS A 23 -6.99 -5.42 12.55
CA LYS A 23 -6.57 -4.30 13.36
C LYS A 23 -7.49 -3.14 12.95
N LYS A 24 -8.38 -2.74 13.88
CA LYS A 24 -9.17 -1.52 13.82
C LYS A 24 -8.37 -0.44 13.09
N ASN A 25 -8.89 0.10 11.99
CA ASN A 25 -8.43 1.36 11.44
C ASN A 25 -8.56 2.39 12.55
N GLN A 26 -7.50 2.64 13.29
CA GLN A 26 -7.48 3.68 14.31
C GLN A 26 -7.30 5.00 13.54
N GLU A 27 -8.41 5.66 13.31
CA GLU A 27 -8.43 7.06 12.95
C GLU A 27 -8.11 7.86 14.22
N ILE A 28 -7.06 8.69 14.16
CA ILE A 28 -6.68 9.57 15.24
C ILE A 28 -7.15 10.96 14.85
N ASN A 29 -7.98 11.58 15.71
CA ASN A 29 -8.56 12.90 15.46
C ASN A 29 -8.07 13.90 16.48
N PHE A 30 -7.76 15.11 16.01
CA PHE A 30 -7.34 16.25 16.83
C PHE A 30 -8.15 17.48 16.43
N ILE A 31 -8.39 18.37 17.40
CA ILE A 31 -8.97 19.69 17.17
C ILE A 31 -7.89 20.74 17.41
N VAL A 32 -7.70 21.61 16.44
CA VAL A 32 -6.75 22.73 16.51
C VAL A 32 -7.31 23.79 17.45
N ARG A 33 -6.51 24.22 18.42
CA ARG A 33 -6.89 25.25 19.40
C ARG A 33 -6.31 26.62 19.08
N GLU A 34 -5.12 26.65 18.51
CA GLU A 34 -4.36 27.86 18.20
C GLU A 34 -3.89 27.82 16.74
N GLU A 35 -3.69 28.98 16.14
CA GLU A 35 -3.15 29.07 14.80
C GLU A 35 -1.69 28.61 14.77
N CYS A 36 -1.37 27.65 13.91
CA CYS A 36 -0.02 27.07 13.80
C CYS A 36 0.16 26.34 12.46
N GLU A 37 1.41 26.00 12.14
CA GLU A 37 1.72 25.16 10.98
C GLU A 37 1.39 23.68 11.24
N LEU A 38 0.93 22.98 10.21
CA LEU A 38 0.55 21.56 10.30
C LEU A 38 1.68 20.67 10.81
N MET A 39 2.94 20.94 10.38
CA MET A 39 4.10 20.17 10.86
C MET A 39 4.30 20.30 12.36
N GLU A 40 4.26 21.54 12.89
CA GLU A 40 4.44 21.80 14.32
C GLU A 40 3.30 21.23 15.14
N PHE A 41 2.06 21.38 14.63
CA PHE A 41 0.89 20.82 15.24
C PHE A 41 0.99 19.29 15.40
N LEU A 42 1.35 18.59 14.33
CA LEU A 42 1.47 17.12 14.37
C LEU A 42 2.58 16.65 15.30
N MET A 43 3.71 17.34 15.32
CA MET A 43 4.81 17.03 16.24
C MET A 43 4.41 17.22 17.71
N LYS A 44 3.59 18.24 18.02
CA LYS A 44 3.09 18.53 19.37
C LYS A 44 1.95 17.59 19.76
N ALA A 45 1.01 17.32 18.86
CA ALA A 45 -0.19 16.51 19.13
C ALA A 45 0.10 15.00 19.21
N MET A 46 1.16 14.55 18.54
CA MET A 46 1.58 13.14 18.54
C MET A 46 2.88 12.98 19.32
N ASP A 47 2.81 13.16 20.61
CA ASP A 47 3.94 13.16 21.53
C ASP A 47 5.06 12.17 21.15
N GLY A 48 6.29 12.69 20.95
CA GLY A 48 7.46 11.90 20.57
C GLY A 48 7.56 11.49 19.08
N ILE A 49 6.68 11.98 18.20
CA ILE A 49 6.83 11.69 16.76
C ILE A 49 8.00 12.46 16.16
N SER A 50 8.86 11.78 15.41
CA SER A 50 9.96 12.45 14.72
C SER A 50 9.46 13.22 13.48
N ARG A 51 10.15 14.32 13.14
CA ARG A 51 9.90 15.13 11.93
C ARG A 51 9.88 14.28 10.65
N THR A 52 10.74 13.25 10.58
CA THR A 52 10.79 12.30 9.47
C THR A 52 9.50 11.46 9.36
N LYS A 53 8.93 11.04 10.50
CA LYS A 53 7.66 10.30 10.51
C LYS A 53 6.48 11.19 10.08
N VAL A 54 6.47 12.47 10.53
CA VAL A 54 5.43 13.42 10.06
C VAL A 54 5.53 13.64 8.57
N LYS A 55 6.74 13.87 8.02
CA LYS A 55 6.94 13.96 6.57
C LYS A 55 6.40 12.74 5.83
N LYS A 56 6.63 11.53 6.36
CA LYS A 56 6.06 10.30 5.76
C LYS A 56 4.53 10.31 5.77
N LEU A 57 3.88 10.69 6.87
CA LEU A 57 2.41 10.79 6.93
C LEU A 57 1.85 11.75 5.86
N LEU A 58 2.52 12.90 5.65
CA LEU A 58 2.15 13.87 4.62
C LEU A 58 2.37 13.33 3.21
N THR A 59 3.51 12.68 2.95
CA THR A 59 3.84 12.07 1.65
C THR A 59 2.86 10.98 1.27
N TYR A 60 2.33 10.22 2.25
CA TYR A 60 1.39 9.12 2.02
C TYR A 60 -0.07 9.53 2.12
N ASP A 61 -0.39 10.82 2.01
CA ASP A 61 -1.76 11.32 2.06
C ASP A 61 -2.57 10.81 3.28
N SER A 62 -1.86 10.57 4.38
CA SER A 62 -2.46 10.04 5.62
C SER A 62 -3.02 11.13 6.53
N VAL A 63 -2.77 12.41 6.20
CA VAL A 63 -3.19 13.57 6.99
C VAL A 63 -4.34 14.27 6.29
N TYR A 64 -5.41 14.50 7.03
CA TYR A 64 -6.62 15.19 6.57
C TYR A 64 -6.87 16.41 7.45
N VAL A 65 -7.21 17.54 6.84
CA VAL A 65 -7.70 18.74 7.51
C VAL A 65 -9.11 19.02 7.01
N ASN A 66 -10.08 19.01 7.92
CA ASN A 66 -11.51 19.13 7.58
C ASN A 66 -11.92 18.15 6.46
N ASP A 67 -11.52 16.88 6.59
CA ASP A 67 -11.77 15.77 5.65
C ASP A 67 -11.12 15.90 4.25
N ARG A 68 -10.24 16.88 4.05
CA ARG A 68 -9.45 17.03 2.82
C ARG A 68 -8.00 16.61 3.07
N VAL A 69 -7.43 15.83 2.16
CA VAL A 69 -6.02 15.46 2.22
C VAL A 69 -5.14 16.70 2.13
N VAL A 70 -4.20 16.83 3.05
CA VAL A 70 -3.19 17.89 3.05
C VAL A 70 -1.80 17.25 3.13
N SER A 71 -0.96 17.52 2.12
CA SER A 71 0.42 17.04 2.04
C SER A 71 1.46 18.16 2.29
N GLN A 72 1.03 19.41 2.33
CA GLN A 72 1.89 20.56 2.59
C GLN A 72 2.22 20.63 4.08
N HIS A 73 3.50 20.64 4.40
CA HIS A 73 3.98 20.66 5.79
C HIS A 73 3.81 22.02 6.48
N ASP A 74 3.78 23.09 5.73
CA ASP A 74 3.61 24.50 6.12
C ASP A 74 2.14 24.99 6.01
N PHE A 75 1.21 24.04 5.84
CA PHE A 75 -0.22 24.36 5.79
C PHE A 75 -0.66 25.05 7.09
N GLN A 76 -1.26 26.25 6.95
CA GLN A 76 -1.72 27.04 8.10
C GLN A 76 -3.03 26.49 8.65
N LEU A 77 -2.98 26.03 9.88
CA LEU A 77 -4.13 25.57 10.64
C LEU A 77 -4.74 26.73 11.42
N LYS A 78 -6.07 26.79 11.43
CA LYS A 78 -6.84 27.75 12.22
C LYS A 78 -7.58 27.07 13.35
N PRO A 79 -7.93 27.80 14.43
CA PRO A 79 -8.75 27.26 15.52
C PRO A 79 -10.03 26.59 15.00
N ASN A 80 -10.43 25.51 15.68
CA ASN A 80 -11.57 24.67 15.33
C ASN A 80 -11.42 23.79 14.06
N MET A 81 -10.30 23.84 13.36
CA MET A 81 -10.04 22.86 12.30
C MET A 81 -9.83 21.48 12.92
N ARG A 82 -10.38 20.45 12.22
CA ARG A 82 -10.18 19.05 12.58
C ARG A 82 -9.02 18.49 11.76
N VAL A 83 -8.01 17.98 12.45
CA VAL A 83 -6.91 17.23 11.84
C VAL A 83 -7.11 15.76 12.14
N SER A 84 -7.22 14.93 11.10
CA SER A 84 -7.35 13.48 11.24
C SER A 84 -6.15 12.78 10.62
N ILE A 85 -5.65 11.75 11.29
CA ILE A 85 -4.67 10.84 10.73
C ILE A 85 -5.39 9.54 10.46
N LYS A 86 -5.54 9.21 9.19
CA LYS A 86 -6.15 7.96 8.72
C LYS A 86 -5.02 7.13 8.11
N LYS A 87 -4.97 5.86 8.45
CA LYS A 87 -4.14 4.97 7.66
C LYS A 87 -4.70 5.02 6.24
N SER A 88 -3.94 5.52 5.28
CA SER A 88 -4.39 5.68 3.90
C SER A 88 -5.01 4.37 3.43
N SER A 89 -6.33 4.35 3.30
CA SER A 89 -7.06 3.20 2.75
C SER A 89 -7.02 3.22 1.22
N GLU A 90 -6.70 4.37 0.66
CA GLU A 90 -6.32 4.49 -0.75
C GLU A 90 -4.80 4.35 -0.81
N GLY A 91 -4.39 3.10 -0.93
CA GLY A 91 -3.00 2.76 -1.12
C GLY A 91 -2.40 3.67 -2.17
N ASN A 92 -1.56 4.59 -1.66
CA ASN A 92 -0.47 5.12 -2.41
C ASN A 92 -0.81 5.63 -3.80
N ARG A 93 -0.61 6.91 -4.04
CA ARG A 93 -0.59 7.51 -5.39
C ARG A 93 0.53 6.93 -6.27
N PHE A 94 0.84 5.66 -6.10
CA PHE A 94 1.68 4.94 -7.04
C PHE A 94 0.97 4.88 -8.38
N LYS A 95 1.30 5.82 -9.25
CA LYS A 95 0.79 5.87 -10.61
C LYS A 95 1.76 5.14 -11.51
N ASN A 96 1.36 4.00 -11.99
CA ASN A 96 2.06 3.27 -13.02
C ASN A 96 1.11 2.97 -14.16
N PHE A 97 1.62 3.02 -15.40
CA PHE A 97 0.79 2.77 -16.58
C PHE A 97 0.32 1.31 -16.64
N TRP A 98 1.18 0.37 -16.24
CA TRP A 98 0.96 -1.06 -16.42
C TRP A 98 0.16 -1.72 -15.32
N ILE A 99 0.20 -1.16 -14.11
CA ILE A 99 -0.43 -1.77 -12.94
C ILE A 99 -1.18 -0.75 -12.09
N LYS A 100 -2.25 -1.23 -11.45
CA LYS A 100 -2.96 -0.52 -10.39
C LYS A 100 -2.91 -1.39 -9.13
N ILE A 101 -2.46 -0.85 -8.02
CA ILE A 101 -2.52 -1.54 -6.74
C ILE A 101 -3.99 -1.62 -6.31
N VAL A 102 -4.49 -2.83 -6.07
CA VAL A 102 -5.87 -3.12 -5.65
C VAL A 102 -5.93 -3.38 -4.15
N PHE A 103 -4.90 -4.04 -3.62
CA PHE A 103 -4.80 -4.36 -2.19
C PHE A 103 -3.35 -4.47 -1.79
N GLU A 104 -3.05 -4.05 -0.56
CA GLU A 104 -1.72 -4.19 0.03
C GLU A 104 -1.83 -4.32 1.55
N ASP A 105 -1.10 -5.28 2.11
CA ASP A 105 -0.87 -5.41 3.55
C ASP A 105 0.61 -5.67 3.86
N ASN A 106 0.92 -6.22 5.04
CA ASN A 106 2.29 -6.51 5.42
C ASN A 106 2.88 -7.73 4.70
N ASP A 107 2.04 -8.64 4.21
CA ASP A 107 2.43 -9.94 3.68
C ASP A 107 2.28 -10.04 2.17
N ILE A 108 1.26 -9.40 1.59
CA ILE A 108 0.94 -9.49 0.16
C ILE A 108 0.63 -8.13 -0.48
N ILE A 109 0.77 -8.09 -1.79
CA ILE A 109 0.28 -7.02 -2.64
C ILE A 109 -0.47 -7.62 -3.84
N ILE A 110 -1.64 -7.08 -4.14
CA ILE A 110 -2.47 -7.48 -5.29
C ILE A 110 -2.53 -6.30 -6.24
N VAL A 111 -2.23 -6.57 -7.49
CA VAL A 111 -2.30 -5.56 -8.55
C VAL A 111 -3.22 -6.01 -9.67
N ASP A 112 -3.88 -5.07 -10.29
CA ASP A 112 -4.55 -5.23 -11.57
C ASP A 112 -3.53 -4.92 -12.67
N LYS A 113 -3.13 -5.94 -13.42
CA LYS A 113 -2.13 -5.89 -14.48
C LYS A 113 -2.79 -5.61 -15.81
N LYS A 114 -2.29 -4.64 -16.57
CA LYS A 114 -2.66 -4.44 -17.97
C LYS A 114 -1.94 -5.40 -18.89
N PRO A 115 -2.48 -5.66 -20.11
CA PRO A 115 -1.77 -6.43 -21.13
C PRO A 115 -0.54 -5.66 -21.63
N GLY A 116 0.49 -6.38 -22.06
CA GLY A 116 1.71 -5.81 -22.66
C GLY A 116 2.96 -5.86 -21.79
N ILE A 117 2.84 -6.17 -20.49
CA ILE A 117 3.96 -6.29 -19.56
C ILE A 117 4.08 -7.71 -19.01
N LEU A 118 5.31 -8.16 -18.76
CA LEU A 118 5.61 -9.44 -18.11
C LEU A 118 5.23 -9.41 -16.62
N SER A 119 4.72 -10.52 -16.07
CA SER A 119 4.51 -10.67 -14.63
C SER A 119 5.84 -10.64 -13.85
N SER A 120 6.84 -11.33 -14.36
CA SER A 120 8.22 -11.34 -13.86
C SER A 120 9.19 -11.63 -14.99
N SER A 121 10.44 -11.17 -14.86
CA SER A 121 11.54 -11.54 -15.76
C SER A 121 12.76 -11.95 -14.94
N THR A 122 13.58 -12.81 -15.52
CA THR A 122 14.92 -13.16 -15.01
C THR A 122 15.99 -12.20 -15.55
N SER A 123 15.69 -11.50 -16.65
CA SER A 123 16.57 -10.49 -17.22
C SER A 123 16.39 -9.16 -16.49
N PRO A 124 17.45 -8.55 -15.97
CA PRO A 124 17.37 -7.23 -15.33
C PRO A 124 17.05 -6.09 -16.30
N LYS A 125 17.14 -6.34 -17.60
CA LYS A 125 16.83 -5.37 -18.67
C LYS A 125 15.33 -5.30 -18.99
N ASP A 126 14.57 -6.32 -18.61
CA ASP A 126 13.15 -6.39 -18.92
C ASP A 126 12.32 -5.77 -17.83
N GLU A 127 11.49 -4.80 -18.19
CA GLU A 127 10.48 -4.29 -17.28
C GLU A 127 9.41 -5.35 -17.04
N SER A 128 9.06 -5.56 -15.78
CA SER A 128 8.05 -6.51 -15.35
C SER A 128 7.27 -5.96 -14.16
N VAL A 129 6.10 -6.53 -13.88
CA VAL A 129 5.33 -6.17 -12.69
C VAL A 129 6.18 -6.35 -11.42
N LYS A 130 6.96 -7.43 -11.35
CA LYS A 130 7.87 -7.68 -10.24
C LYS A 130 8.90 -6.56 -10.05
N SER A 131 9.54 -6.09 -11.13
CA SER A 131 10.53 -5.01 -11.04
C SER A 131 9.90 -3.68 -10.66
N ILE A 132 8.70 -3.39 -11.17
CA ILE A 132 7.92 -2.20 -10.78
C ILE A 132 7.57 -2.22 -9.30
N LEU A 133 7.15 -3.37 -8.76
CA LEU A 133 6.82 -3.51 -7.34
C LEU A 133 8.05 -3.40 -6.43
N ASN A 134 9.19 -3.95 -6.83
CA ASN A 134 10.42 -3.77 -6.06
C ASN A 134 10.82 -2.29 -6.01
N TYR A 135 10.79 -1.59 -7.15
CA TYR A 135 11.00 -0.14 -7.18
C TYR A 135 10.01 0.62 -6.28
N TYR A 136 8.75 0.20 -6.27
CA TYR A 136 7.73 0.75 -5.40
C TYR A 136 8.06 0.53 -3.92
N PHE A 137 8.47 -0.68 -3.52
CA PHE A 137 8.86 -0.98 -2.14
C PHE A 137 10.08 -0.17 -1.69
N ASP A 138 11.08 -0.02 -2.55
CA ASP A 138 12.27 0.78 -2.27
C ASP A 138 11.91 2.26 -2.04
N ASN A 139 11.09 2.85 -2.91
CA ASN A 139 10.66 4.24 -2.79
C ASN A 139 9.73 4.49 -1.59
N THR A 140 9.01 3.47 -1.15
CA THR A 140 8.15 3.55 0.03
C THR A 140 8.86 3.11 1.31
N HIS A 141 10.18 2.85 1.23
CA HIS A 141 11.02 2.39 2.34
C HIS A 141 10.45 1.12 3.03
N GLN A 142 9.85 0.25 2.25
CA GLN A 142 9.40 -1.04 2.73
C GLN A 142 10.58 -2.03 2.63
N HIS A 143 10.86 -2.73 3.72
CA HIS A 143 11.84 -3.83 3.72
C HIS A 143 11.17 -5.10 3.14
N ALA A 144 10.82 -5.05 1.86
CA ALA A 144 10.09 -6.09 1.17
C ALA A 144 10.66 -6.33 -0.24
N ASN A 145 10.49 -7.55 -0.74
CA ASN A 145 10.76 -7.91 -2.12
C ASN A 145 9.54 -8.61 -2.72
N ALA A 146 9.23 -8.32 -3.98
CA ALA A 146 8.13 -8.96 -4.67
C ALA A 146 8.50 -10.41 -5.03
N HIS A 147 7.77 -11.36 -4.46
CA HIS A 147 7.86 -12.77 -4.79
C HIS A 147 6.62 -13.20 -5.55
N THR A 148 6.83 -13.77 -6.74
CA THR A 148 5.74 -14.22 -7.61
C THR A 148 5.06 -15.42 -7.00
N VAL A 149 3.75 -15.35 -6.81
CA VAL A 149 2.90 -16.45 -6.33
C VAL A 149 2.29 -17.21 -7.50
N HIS A 150 1.81 -16.47 -8.51
CA HIS A 150 1.34 -16.99 -9.78
C HIS A 150 1.68 -16.02 -10.91
N ARG A 151 1.43 -16.41 -12.16
CA ARG A 151 1.78 -15.61 -13.33
C ARG A 151 0.57 -15.45 -14.24
N LEU A 152 0.53 -14.30 -14.92
CA LEU A 152 -0.28 -14.04 -16.10
C LEU A 152 0.67 -13.84 -17.29
N ASP A 153 0.28 -14.25 -18.47
CA ASP A 153 1.06 -14.03 -19.68
C ASP A 153 1.19 -12.55 -20.00
N LYS A 154 2.15 -12.20 -20.84
CA LYS A 154 2.46 -10.81 -21.21
C LYS A 154 1.22 -10.04 -21.65
N PHE A 155 0.40 -10.65 -22.50
CA PHE A 155 -0.79 -10.01 -23.09
C PHE A 155 -2.08 -10.31 -22.35
N THR A 156 -2.02 -11.03 -21.23
CA THR A 156 -3.16 -11.29 -20.34
C THR A 156 -3.26 -10.18 -19.30
N SER A 157 -4.45 -9.62 -19.11
CA SER A 157 -4.78 -8.67 -18.03
C SER A 157 -5.47 -9.38 -16.87
N GLY A 158 -5.44 -8.78 -15.71
CA GLY A 158 -6.16 -9.27 -14.54
C GLY A 158 -5.39 -9.15 -13.24
N LEU A 159 -5.95 -9.71 -12.18
CA LEU A 159 -5.38 -9.65 -10.84
C LEU A 159 -4.16 -10.56 -10.72
N LEU A 160 -3.10 -10.01 -10.14
CA LEU A 160 -1.84 -10.68 -9.92
C LEU A 160 -1.40 -10.46 -8.47
N ILE A 161 -1.09 -11.56 -7.77
CA ILE A 161 -0.68 -11.55 -6.37
C ILE A 161 0.83 -11.70 -6.30
N PHE A 162 1.43 -10.88 -5.45
CA PHE A 162 2.82 -11.03 -5.02
C PHE A 162 2.88 -11.14 -3.52
N ALA A 163 3.73 -12.02 -3.02
CA ALA A 163 4.11 -12.05 -1.62
C ALA A 163 5.25 -11.06 -1.38
N LYS A 164 5.26 -10.40 -0.22
CA LYS A 164 6.31 -9.43 0.17
C LYS A 164 7.55 -10.10 0.78
N SER A 165 7.48 -11.40 1.06
CA SER A 165 8.61 -12.19 1.56
C SER A 165 8.59 -13.60 0.99
N LYS A 166 9.78 -14.24 0.94
CA LYS A 166 9.91 -15.64 0.52
C LYS A 166 9.11 -16.60 1.41
N LYS A 167 9.05 -16.32 2.72
CA LYS A 167 8.28 -17.12 3.68
C LYS A 167 6.79 -17.15 3.34
N VAL A 168 6.22 -16.00 2.96
CA VAL A 168 4.81 -15.91 2.55
C VAL A 168 4.59 -16.59 1.20
N ALA A 169 5.51 -16.42 0.24
CA ALA A 169 5.41 -17.09 -1.06
C ALA A 169 5.36 -18.62 -0.94
N LEU A 170 6.21 -19.21 -0.09
CA LEU A 170 6.23 -20.65 0.15
C LEU A 170 4.90 -21.18 0.71
N LYS A 171 4.24 -20.42 1.60
CA LYS A 171 2.91 -20.81 2.10
C LYS A 171 1.87 -20.88 0.98
N PHE A 172 1.92 -19.97 0.03
CA PHE A 172 1.03 -20.01 -1.14
C PHE A 172 1.32 -21.25 -2.01
N GLU A 173 2.59 -21.64 -2.17
CA GLU A 173 2.96 -22.84 -2.93
C GLU A 173 2.45 -24.14 -2.26
N GLU A 174 2.43 -24.19 -0.91
CA GLU A 174 1.89 -25.33 -0.14
C GLU A 174 0.36 -25.42 -0.28
N ASP A 175 -0.34 -24.29 -0.23
CA ASP A 175 -1.80 -24.24 -0.28
C ASP A 175 -2.36 -24.42 -1.71
N TRP A 176 -1.53 -24.32 -2.75
CA TRP A 176 -1.91 -24.47 -4.16
C TRP A 176 -1.65 -25.88 -4.73
N LYS A 177 -1.13 -26.80 -3.94
CA LYS A 177 -1.03 -28.22 -4.29
C LYS A 177 -2.31 -28.96 -3.93
#